data_1d0fa791258153418877860ba320a258
#
_entry.id   1d0fa791258153418877860ba320a258
#
_cell.length_a   1.000
_cell.length_b   1.000
_cell.length_c   1.000
_cell.angle_alpha   90.00
_cell.angle_beta   90.00
_cell.angle_gamma   90.00
#
_symmetry.space_group_name_H-M   'P 1'
#
loop_
_entity.id
_entity.type
_entity.pdbx_description
1 polymer ?
#
loop_
_entity_poly.entity_id
_entity_poly.type
_entity_poly.pdbx_seq_one_letter_code
_entity_poly.pdbx_strand_id
1 'polypeptide(L)'
;MGEHNHAEWRAAVHDPEVVRGMLEDYRAGLGIDADHERADRTAGRRVQRPLLVLWSTRDDLEDLYGDPLTIWRDWADDVTGHGLDSGHHIAEQAPEDLTTALGEFLA
;
A
#
# COMPACT_ATOMS: atom_id res chain seq x y z
N MET A 1 14.88 -9.98 -3.47
CA MET A 1 14.44 -9.92 -4.90
C MET A 1 15.18 -10.99 -5.69
N GLY A 2 14.47 -11.87 -6.40
CA GLY A 2 15.08 -12.89 -7.27
C GLY A 2 15.71 -12.28 -8.53
N GLU A 3 16.58 -13.04 -9.20
CA GLU A 3 17.29 -12.54 -10.40
C GLU A 3 16.34 -12.10 -11.52
N HIS A 4 15.23 -12.82 -11.72
CA HIS A 4 14.21 -12.47 -12.72
C HIS A 4 13.58 -11.12 -12.40
N ASN A 5 13.08 -10.95 -11.18
CA ASN A 5 12.44 -9.70 -10.73
C ASN A 5 13.41 -8.51 -10.76
N HIS A 6 14.69 -8.77 -10.43
CA HIS A 6 15.72 -7.73 -10.56
C HIS A 6 15.96 -7.28 -11.99
N ALA A 7 15.93 -8.21 -12.95
CA ALA A 7 16.06 -7.88 -14.38
C ALA A 7 14.89 -7.02 -14.88
N GLU A 8 13.65 -7.39 -14.52
CA GLU A 8 12.45 -6.62 -14.85
C GLU A 8 12.47 -5.22 -14.23
N TRP A 9 12.80 -5.14 -12.95
CA TRP A 9 12.94 -3.84 -12.26
C TRP A 9 13.99 -2.97 -12.96
N ARG A 10 15.15 -3.54 -13.30
CA ARG A 10 16.21 -2.82 -13.97
C ARG A 10 15.79 -2.32 -15.35
N ALA A 11 15.02 -3.11 -16.10
CA ALA A 11 14.46 -2.67 -17.37
C ALA A 11 13.49 -1.49 -17.18
N ALA A 12 12.59 -1.60 -16.20
CA ALA A 12 11.60 -0.57 -15.89
C ALA A 12 12.24 0.78 -15.51
N VAL A 13 13.24 0.80 -14.64
CA VAL A 13 13.90 2.05 -14.21
C VAL A 13 14.80 2.71 -15.28
N HIS A 14 15.04 2.01 -16.40
CA HIS A 14 15.73 2.59 -17.55
C HIS A 14 14.76 3.07 -18.65
N ASP A 15 13.46 2.82 -18.49
CA ASP A 15 12.44 3.35 -19.39
C ASP A 15 11.98 4.74 -18.92
N PRO A 16 12.21 5.80 -19.71
CA PRO A 16 11.83 7.17 -19.32
C PRO A 16 10.33 7.34 -19.06
N GLU A 17 9.46 6.60 -19.77
CA GLU A 17 8.02 6.68 -19.59
C GLU A 17 7.59 6.05 -18.25
N VAL A 18 8.20 4.93 -17.86
CA VAL A 18 7.98 4.29 -16.56
C VAL A 18 8.43 5.22 -15.44
N VAL A 19 9.64 5.79 -15.56
CA VAL A 19 10.17 6.75 -14.57
C VAL A 19 9.28 7.98 -14.47
N ARG A 20 8.81 8.52 -15.60
CA ARG A 20 7.86 9.63 -15.59
C ARG A 20 6.57 9.27 -14.86
N GLY A 21 5.99 8.09 -15.15
CA GLY A 21 4.80 7.59 -14.46
C GLY A 21 4.98 7.50 -12.95
N MET A 22 6.10 6.95 -12.49
CA MET A 22 6.43 6.87 -11.07
C MET A 22 6.50 8.25 -10.40
N LEU A 23 7.12 9.24 -11.07
CA LEU A 23 7.21 10.61 -10.56
C LEU A 23 5.87 11.33 -10.53
N GLU A 24 5.00 11.10 -11.52
CA GLU A 24 3.65 11.69 -11.54
C GLU A 24 2.76 11.08 -10.45
N ASP A 25 2.92 9.80 -10.12
CA ASP A 25 2.24 9.17 -8.99
C ASP A 25 2.55 9.90 -7.67
N TYR A 26 3.83 10.12 -7.38
CA TYR A 26 4.24 10.91 -6.20
C TYR A 26 3.73 12.35 -6.22
N ARG A 27 3.69 13.00 -7.39
CA ARG A 27 3.11 14.35 -7.50
C ARG A 27 1.63 14.36 -7.23
N ALA A 28 0.88 13.37 -7.73
CA ALA A 28 -0.55 13.24 -7.47
C ALA A 28 -0.81 13.09 -5.98
N GLY A 29 -0.08 12.22 -5.27
CA GLY A 29 -0.20 12.00 -3.83
C GLY A 29 0.01 13.27 -3.00
N LEU A 30 0.94 14.15 -3.42
CA LEU A 30 1.19 15.43 -2.76
C LEU A 30 0.28 16.58 -3.22
N GLY A 31 -0.52 16.38 -4.25
CA GLY A 31 -1.35 17.40 -4.89
C GLY A 31 -2.82 17.00 -4.99
N ILE A 32 -3.22 16.56 -6.18
CA ILE A 32 -4.63 16.29 -6.50
C ILE A 32 -5.27 15.23 -5.61
N ASP A 33 -4.53 14.19 -5.24
CA ASP A 33 -5.06 13.12 -4.38
C ASP A 33 -5.29 13.62 -2.96
N ALA A 34 -4.40 14.47 -2.44
CA ALA A 34 -4.60 15.11 -1.15
C ALA A 34 -5.82 16.06 -1.15
N ASP A 35 -6.13 16.71 -2.29
CA ASP A 35 -7.34 17.52 -2.43
C ASP A 35 -8.60 16.65 -2.43
N HIS A 36 -8.59 15.53 -3.16
CA HIS A 36 -9.67 14.54 -3.17
C HIS A 36 -9.89 13.95 -1.77
N GLU A 37 -8.82 13.56 -1.09
CA GLU A 37 -8.87 13.06 0.28
C GLU A 37 -9.55 14.03 1.23
N ARG A 38 -9.18 15.30 1.21
CA ARG A 38 -9.80 16.34 2.04
C ARG A 38 -11.29 16.51 1.71
N ALA A 39 -11.64 16.48 0.43
CA ALA A 39 -13.02 16.57 -0.03
C ALA A 39 -13.85 15.36 0.44
N ASP A 40 -13.29 14.15 0.38
CA ASP A 40 -13.94 12.93 0.84
C ASP A 40 -14.16 12.93 2.35
N ARG A 41 -13.16 13.33 3.12
CA ARG A 41 -13.28 13.52 4.57
C ARG A 41 -14.39 14.51 4.93
N THR A 42 -14.39 15.68 4.28
CA THR A 42 -15.38 16.72 4.54
C THR A 42 -16.80 16.25 4.22
N ALA A 43 -16.96 15.45 3.16
CA ALA A 43 -18.25 14.89 2.76
C ALA A 43 -18.64 13.62 3.53
N GLY A 44 -17.78 13.11 4.41
CA GLY A 44 -18.02 11.86 5.16
C GLY A 44 -18.03 10.62 4.24
N ARG A 45 -17.39 10.69 3.07
CA ARG A 45 -17.29 9.53 2.17
C ARG A 45 -16.27 8.52 2.72
N ARG A 46 -16.69 7.27 2.81
CA ARG A 46 -15.92 6.17 3.37
C ARG A 46 -15.99 4.95 2.45
N VAL A 47 -14.99 4.11 2.51
CA VAL A 47 -15.00 2.79 1.85
C VAL A 47 -16.02 1.90 2.56
N GLN A 48 -17.04 1.47 1.84
CA GLN A 48 -18.14 0.63 2.36
C GLN A 48 -17.99 -0.86 2.02
N ARG A 49 -16.84 -1.22 1.47
CA ARG A 49 -16.48 -2.62 1.20
C ARG A 49 -15.46 -3.08 2.24
N PRO A 50 -15.39 -4.39 2.52
CA PRO A 50 -14.32 -4.91 3.36
C PRO A 50 -12.96 -4.44 2.87
N LEU A 51 -12.11 -3.99 3.78
CA LEU A 51 -10.77 -3.50 3.52
C LEU A 51 -9.76 -4.36 4.29
N LEU A 52 -8.83 -4.96 3.57
CA LEU A 52 -7.68 -5.64 4.16
C LEU A 52 -6.47 -4.70 4.14
N VAL A 53 -5.90 -4.46 5.31
CA VAL A 53 -4.68 -3.67 5.49
C VAL A 53 -3.53 -4.59 5.87
N LEU A 54 -2.52 -4.63 5.04
CA LEU A 54 -1.28 -5.38 5.30
C LEU A 54 -0.10 -4.41 5.30
N TRP A 55 0.77 -4.54 6.27
CA TRP A 55 1.95 -3.68 6.38
C TRP A 55 3.19 -4.47 6.78
N SER A 56 4.34 -3.89 6.53
CA SER A 56 5.63 -4.43 6.95
C SER A 56 5.90 -4.15 8.42
N THR A 57 6.27 -5.18 9.19
CA THR A 57 6.65 -5.00 10.60
C THR A 57 8.12 -4.62 10.77
N ARG A 58 8.93 -4.66 9.71
CA ARG A 58 10.34 -4.24 9.71
C ARG A 58 10.56 -2.86 9.08
N ASP A 59 9.48 -2.18 8.71
CA ASP A 59 9.50 -0.81 8.24
C ASP A 59 9.08 0.14 9.37
N ASP A 60 9.17 1.42 9.17
CA ASP A 60 8.94 2.46 10.18
C ASP A 60 7.48 2.92 10.31
N LEU A 61 6.54 2.28 9.62
CA LEU A 61 5.13 2.71 9.59
C LEU A 61 4.49 2.75 10.98
N GLU A 62 4.67 1.69 11.77
CA GLU A 62 4.14 1.61 13.14
C GLU A 62 4.81 2.62 14.08
N ASP A 63 6.11 2.85 13.91
CA ASP A 63 6.87 3.82 14.69
C ASP A 63 6.43 5.26 14.41
N LEU A 64 6.09 5.57 13.16
CA LEU A 64 5.67 6.91 12.74
C LEU A 64 4.21 7.20 13.03
N TYR A 65 3.32 6.22 12.88
CA TYR A 65 1.87 6.45 12.86
C TYR A 65 1.07 5.62 13.87
N GLY A 66 1.71 4.69 14.56
CA GLY A 66 1.03 3.75 15.47
C GLY A 66 0.30 2.64 14.71
N ASP A 67 -0.79 2.14 15.28
CA ASP A 67 -1.55 1.04 14.68
C ASP A 67 -2.20 1.44 13.33
N PRO A 68 -1.77 0.84 12.21
CA PRO A 68 -2.32 1.14 10.90
C PRO A 68 -3.83 0.89 10.79
N LEU A 69 -4.38 -0.08 11.50
CA LEU A 69 -5.83 -0.34 11.48
C LEU A 69 -6.62 0.84 12.05
N THR A 70 -6.10 1.53 13.05
CA THR A 70 -6.74 2.72 13.62
C THR A 70 -6.85 3.83 12.58
N ILE A 71 -5.79 4.04 11.78
CA ILE A 71 -5.79 5.04 10.70
C ILE A 71 -6.85 4.70 9.64
N TRP A 72 -6.86 3.45 9.17
CA TRP A 72 -7.78 3.04 8.11
C TRP A 72 -9.24 2.96 8.55
N ARG A 73 -9.53 2.80 9.85
CA ARG A 73 -10.89 2.91 10.38
C ARG A 73 -11.49 4.30 10.25
N ASP A 74 -10.69 5.33 10.05
CA ASP A 74 -11.19 6.65 9.68
C ASP A 74 -11.71 6.71 8.24
N TRP A 75 -11.28 5.80 7.38
CA TRP A 75 -11.56 5.78 5.95
C TRP A 75 -12.50 4.67 5.48
N ALA A 76 -12.64 3.61 6.26
CA ALA A 76 -13.43 2.45 5.91
C ALA A 76 -14.28 1.97 7.10
N ASP A 77 -15.42 1.35 6.79
CA ASP A 77 -16.37 0.85 7.80
C ASP A 77 -16.00 -0.55 8.31
N ASP A 78 -15.44 -1.38 7.45
CA ASP A 78 -15.03 -2.76 7.76
C ASP A 78 -13.53 -2.93 7.43
N VAL A 79 -12.70 -2.88 8.48
CA VAL A 79 -11.23 -2.91 8.34
C VAL A 79 -10.67 -4.10 9.11
N THR A 80 -9.99 -4.97 8.40
CA THR A 80 -9.19 -6.07 8.95
C THR A 80 -7.75 -5.98 8.47
N GLY A 81 -6.85 -6.67 9.12
CA GLY A 81 -5.46 -6.74 8.67
C GLY A 81 -4.49 -7.03 9.78
N HIS A 82 -3.23 -7.18 9.39
CA HIS A 82 -2.13 -7.46 10.30
C HIS A 82 -0.78 -7.14 9.66
N GLY A 83 0.23 -6.98 10.48
CA GLY A 83 1.61 -6.85 10.02
C GLY A 83 2.17 -8.15 9.49
N LEU A 84 2.96 -8.06 8.42
CA LEU A 84 3.73 -9.17 7.86
C LEU A 84 5.22 -9.00 8.20
N ASP A 85 5.91 -10.10 8.54
CA ASP A 85 7.35 -10.10 8.82
C ASP A 85 8.16 -9.89 7.54
N SER A 86 8.19 -8.66 7.08
CA SER A 86 8.76 -8.23 5.80
C SER A 86 9.41 -6.86 5.95
N GLY A 87 10.27 -6.50 5.02
CA GLY A 87 10.68 -5.12 4.77
C GLY A 87 9.71 -4.42 3.82
N HIS A 88 10.10 -3.27 3.29
CA HIS A 88 9.25 -2.35 2.52
C HIS A 88 8.51 -2.99 1.33
N HIS A 89 9.12 -3.95 0.65
CA HIS A 89 8.54 -4.59 -0.52
C HIS A 89 7.94 -5.96 -0.16
N ILE A 90 6.74 -5.97 0.43
CA ILE A 90 6.08 -7.18 0.95
C ILE A 90 5.96 -8.28 -0.12
N ALA A 91 5.52 -7.95 -1.33
CA ALA A 91 5.33 -8.91 -2.40
C ALA A 91 6.63 -9.62 -2.82
N GLU A 92 7.77 -8.96 -2.67
CA GLU A 92 9.10 -9.51 -2.98
C GLU A 92 9.73 -10.27 -1.83
N GLN A 93 9.41 -9.89 -0.59
CA GLN A 93 10.10 -10.36 0.60
C GLN A 93 9.30 -11.39 1.40
N ALA A 94 7.97 -11.35 1.32
CA ALA A 94 7.06 -12.27 1.99
C ALA A 94 5.90 -12.70 1.06
N PRO A 95 6.17 -13.23 -0.15
CA PRO A 95 5.13 -13.56 -1.13
C PRO A 95 4.16 -14.64 -0.64
N GLU A 96 4.63 -15.61 0.16
CA GLU A 96 3.81 -16.70 0.66
C GLU A 96 2.82 -16.20 1.73
N ASP A 97 3.27 -15.38 2.66
CA ASP A 97 2.43 -14.79 3.70
C ASP A 97 1.40 -13.83 3.08
N LEU A 98 1.83 -13.01 2.11
CA LEU A 98 0.94 -12.14 1.36
C LEU A 98 -0.13 -12.94 0.61
N THR A 99 0.25 -14.01 -0.07
CA THR A 99 -0.68 -14.87 -0.82
C THR A 99 -1.69 -15.54 0.12
N THR A 100 -1.25 -15.99 1.28
CA THR A 100 -2.13 -16.58 2.29
C THR A 100 -3.14 -15.56 2.79
N ALA A 101 -2.71 -14.38 3.21
CA ALA A 101 -3.58 -13.31 3.69
C ALA A 101 -4.61 -12.87 2.64
N LEU A 102 -4.19 -12.72 1.38
CA LEU A 102 -5.09 -12.40 0.27
C LEU A 102 -6.09 -13.53 -0.01
N GLY A 103 -5.64 -14.79 0.01
CA GLY A 103 -6.51 -15.96 -0.19
C GLY A 103 -7.59 -16.07 0.86
N GLU A 104 -7.26 -15.83 2.12
CA GLU A 104 -8.23 -15.83 3.23
C GLU A 104 -9.23 -14.67 3.11
N PHE A 105 -8.78 -13.50 2.73
CA PHE A 105 -9.63 -12.32 2.57
C PHE A 105 -10.61 -12.44 1.39
N LEU A 106 -10.17 -13.08 0.30
CA LEU A 106 -10.97 -13.22 -0.93
C LEU A 106 -11.87 -14.47 -0.93
N ALA A 107 -11.70 -15.38 0.04
CA ALA A 107 -12.53 -16.56 0.14
C ALA A 107 -13.93 -16.21 0.66
#